data_726cf78a306a67075ba7ee331362d517
#
_entry.id   726cf78a306a67075ba7ee331362d517
#
_cell.length_a   1.000
_cell.length_b   1.000
_cell.length_c   1.000
_cell.angle_alpha   90.00
_cell.angle_beta   90.00
_cell.angle_gamma   90.00
#
_symmetry.space_group_name_H-M   'P 1'
#
loop_
_entity.id
_entity.type
_entity.pdbx_description
1 polymer ?
#
loop_
_entity_poly.entity_id
_entity_poly.type
_entity_poly.pdbx_seq_one_letter_code
_entity_poly.pdbx_strand_id
1 'polypeptide(L)'
;MLEIGSKPWPAVDADAAFSANTAHIMSWVQLERMFQGVARLLPQAGRFALYGPFHYGGQPTSPSNARFDAMLRTRDSSSGIRDFEHIQTLAGRYGLPLLEDNAMPANNRLLVFRKEN
;
A
#
# COMPACT_ATOMS: atom_id res chain seq x y z
N MET A 1 -12.11 5.82 -10.13
CA MET A 1 -11.05 5.15 -9.35
C MET A 1 -9.74 5.31 -10.08
N LEU A 2 -8.69 5.63 -9.36
CA LEU A 2 -7.35 5.79 -9.92
C LEU A 2 -6.48 4.61 -9.50
N GLU A 3 -5.80 4.02 -10.47
CA GLU A 3 -4.82 2.99 -10.20
C GLU A 3 -3.45 3.64 -10.12
N ILE A 4 -2.75 3.41 -9.00
CA ILE A 4 -1.50 4.09 -8.67
C ILE A 4 -0.32 3.18 -9.00
N GLY A 5 0.75 3.78 -9.53
CA GLY A 5 2.00 3.09 -9.82
C GLY A 5 2.11 2.55 -11.22
N SER A 6 1.02 2.47 -11.99
CA SER A 6 1.02 1.94 -13.34
C SER A 6 0.77 2.98 -14.42
N LYS A 7 0.19 4.13 -14.09
CA LYS A 7 -0.17 5.18 -15.04
C LYS A 7 0.05 6.55 -14.44
N PRO A 8 0.27 7.58 -15.27
CA PRO A 8 0.27 8.95 -14.78
C PRO A 8 -1.06 9.31 -14.13
N TRP A 9 -1.00 10.14 -13.12
CA TRP A 9 -2.20 10.62 -12.44
C TRP A 9 -3.01 11.51 -13.37
N PRO A 10 -4.30 11.24 -13.54
CA PRO A 10 -5.16 12.19 -14.25
C PRO A 10 -5.37 13.45 -13.44
N ALA A 11 -5.48 14.57 -14.12
CA ALA A 11 -5.71 15.87 -13.48
C ALA A 11 -7.21 16.06 -13.25
N VAL A 12 -7.83 15.17 -12.48
CA VAL A 12 -9.27 15.22 -12.18
C VAL A 12 -9.46 15.15 -10.67
N ASP A 13 -10.57 15.67 -10.22
CA ASP A 13 -10.99 15.54 -8.84
C ASP A 13 -11.37 14.09 -8.59
N ALA A 14 -10.57 13.43 -7.74
CA ALA A 14 -10.84 12.06 -7.33
C ALA A 14 -10.95 12.04 -5.81
N ASP A 15 -11.98 11.40 -5.29
CA ASP A 15 -12.16 11.23 -3.86
C ASP A 15 -11.66 9.88 -3.37
N ALA A 16 -11.18 9.04 -4.28
CA ALA A 16 -10.62 7.73 -3.95
C ALA A 16 -9.51 7.35 -4.91
N ALA A 17 -8.52 6.65 -4.38
CA ALA A 17 -7.43 6.07 -5.15
C ALA A 17 -7.28 4.61 -4.74
N PHE A 18 -6.80 3.77 -5.66
CA PHE A 18 -6.66 2.35 -5.43
C PHE A 18 -5.36 1.83 -6.04
N SER A 19 -4.65 0.99 -5.29
CA SER A 19 -3.47 0.30 -5.79
C SER A 19 -3.54 -1.16 -5.37
N ALA A 20 -3.35 -2.08 -6.31
CA ALA A 20 -3.43 -3.51 -6.05
C ALA A 20 -2.12 -4.20 -6.43
N ASN A 21 -1.61 -5.02 -5.50
CA ASN A 21 -0.46 -5.88 -5.73
C ASN A 21 0.80 -5.13 -6.19
N THR A 22 1.01 -3.93 -5.66
CA THR A 22 2.14 -3.07 -6.04
C THR A 22 3.14 -2.88 -4.89
N ALA A 23 2.67 -2.81 -3.65
CA ALA A 23 3.53 -2.49 -2.50
C ALA A 23 4.69 -3.46 -2.34
N HIS A 24 4.47 -4.75 -2.62
CA HIS A 24 5.48 -5.79 -2.45
C HIS A 24 6.49 -5.84 -3.61
N ILE A 25 6.24 -5.17 -4.72
CA ILE A 25 7.18 -5.10 -5.85
C ILE A 25 7.86 -3.73 -5.94
N MET A 26 7.44 -2.76 -5.14
CA MET A 26 8.05 -1.43 -5.09
C MET A 26 9.22 -1.41 -4.11
N SER A 27 10.23 -0.59 -4.39
CA SER A 27 11.22 -0.22 -3.39
C SER A 27 10.56 0.67 -2.33
N TRP A 28 11.22 0.81 -1.17
CA TRP A 28 10.70 1.69 -0.12
C TRP A 28 10.57 3.14 -0.60
N VAL A 29 11.54 3.62 -1.37
CA VAL A 29 11.50 4.99 -1.93
C VAL A 29 10.30 5.17 -2.85
N GLN A 30 10.01 4.17 -3.68
CA GLN A 30 8.83 4.20 -4.55
C GLN A 30 7.54 4.22 -3.74
N LEU A 31 7.47 3.45 -2.64
CA LEU A 31 6.32 3.47 -1.74
C LEU A 31 6.13 4.86 -1.12
N GLU A 32 7.21 5.47 -0.64
CA GLU A 32 7.14 6.82 -0.08
C GLU A 32 6.59 7.82 -1.10
N ARG A 33 7.06 7.75 -2.33
CA ARG A 33 6.58 8.61 -3.43
C ARG A 33 5.13 8.37 -3.75
N MET A 34 4.68 7.12 -3.69
CA MET A 34 3.28 6.77 -3.92
C MET A 34 2.39 7.42 -2.86
N PHE A 35 2.72 7.24 -1.58
CA PHE A 35 1.94 7.84 -0.49
C PHE A 35 1.95 9.36 -0.55
N GLN A 36 3.10 9.96 -0.87
CA GLN A 36 3.20 11.40 -1.03
C GLN A 36 2.31 11.90 -2.17
N GLY A 37 2.34 11.22 -3.32
CA GLY A 37 1.52 11.59 -4.48
C GLY A 37 0.03 11.44 -4.21
N VAL A 38 -0.37 10.36 -3.56
CA VAL A 38 -1.76 10.13 -3.15
C VAL A 38 -2.21 11.23 -2.20
N ALA A 39 -1.40 11.57 -1.21
CA ALA A 39 -1.75 12.59 -0.24
C ALA A 39 -1.97 13.96 -0.90
N ARG A 40 -1.23 14.26 -1.96
CA ARG A 40 -1.41 15.52 -2.70
C ARG A 40 -2.67 15.54 -3.54
N LEU A 41 -3.03 14.39 -4.13
CA LEU A 41 -4.15 14.30 -5.06
C LEU A 41 -5.50 14.20 -4.37
N LEU A 42 -5.56 13.52 -3.23
CA LEU A 42 -6.82 13.31 -2.54
C LEU A 42 -7.31 14.60 -1.89
N PRO A 43 -8.61 14.89 -2.01
CA PRO A 43 -9.21 15.94 -1.19
C PRO A 43 -9.30 15.50 0.26
N GLN A 44 -9.63 16.43 1.14
CA GLN A 44 -9.90 16.11 2.54
C GLN A 44 -10.97 15.03 2.61
N ALA A 45 -10.78 14.04 3.50
CA ALA A 45 -11.63 12.87 3.67
C ALA A 45 -11.61 11.90 2.47
N GLY A 46 -10.77 12.14 1.47
CA GLY A 46 -10.56 11.19 0.38
C GLY A 46 -9.90 9.91 0.89
N ARG A 47 -10.11 8.81 0.20
CA ARG A 47 -9.67 7.50 0.63
C ARG A 47 -8.67 6.88 -0.33
N PHE A 48 -7.68 6.19 0.23
CA PHE A 48 -6.73 5.40 -0.52
C PHE A 48 -6.84 3.94 -0.08
N ALA A 49 -7.11 3.05 -1.01
CA ALA A 49 -7.20 1.61 -0.76
C ALA A 49 -5.97 0.92 -1.34
N LEU A 50 -5.27 0.17 -0.50
CA LEU A 50 -4.07 -0.57 -0.88
C LEU A 50 -4.32 -2.06 -0.65
N TYR A 51 -4.30 -2.85 -1.72
CA TYR A 51 -4.60 -4.27 -1.69
C TYR A 51 -3.33 -5.09 -1.92
N GLY A 52 -3.14 -6.13 -1.15
CA GLY A 52 -2.06 -7.08 -1.36
C GLY A 52 -1.72 -7.85 -0.09
N PRO A 53 -0.64 -8.63 -0.13
CA PRO A 53 -0.15 -9.32 1.06
C PRO A 53 0.66 -8.36 1.94
N PHE A 54 0.59 -8.56 3.25
CA PHE A 54 1.38 -7.79 4.24
C PHE A 54 1.83 -8.72 5.36
N HIS A 55 2.99 -8.41 5.94
CA HIS A 55 3.44 -9.06 7.18
C HIS A 55 2.88 -8.28 8.38
N TYR A 56 2.68 -8.98 9.48
CA TYR A 56 2.23 -8.38 10.74
C TYR A 56 3.20 -8.76 11.83
N GLY A 57 3.68 -7.76 12.57
CA GLY A 57 4.68 -7.98 13.61
C GLY A 57 5.99 -8.57 13.08
N GLY A 58 6.32 -8.28 11.82
CA GLY A 58 7.52 -8.79 11.17
C GLY A 58 7.41 -10.24 10.71
N GLN A 59 6.22 -10.85 10.79
CA GLN A 59 6.02 -12.26 10.46
C GLN A 59 5.06 -12.43 9.29
N PRO A 60 5.30 -13.42 8.41
CA PRO A 60 4.35 -13.72 7.35
C PRO A 60 3.04 -14.27 7.93
N THR A 61 1.94 -13.98 7.25
CA THR A 61 0.61 -14.41 7.68
C THR A 61 0.28 -15.83 7.25
N SER A 62 1.10 -16.42 6.37
CA SER A 62 0.91 -17.80 5.90
C SER A 62 2.22 -18.33 5.33
N PRO A 63 2.38 -19.67 5.25
CA PRO A 63 3.54 -20.27 4.59
C PRO A 63 3.66 -19.88 3.11
N SER A 64 2.53 -19.72 2.40
CA SER A 64 2.57 -19.28 1.01
C SER A 64 3.09 -17.85 0.87
N ASN A 65 2.71 -16.95 1.77
CA ASN A 65 3.23 -15.58 1.78
C ASN A 65 4.72 -15.56 2.12
N ALA A 66 5.17 -16.43 3.02
CA ALA A 66 6.61 -16.54 3.33
C ALA A 66 7.41 -16.95 2.09
N ARG A 67 6.92 -17.94 1.33
CA ARG A 67 7.57 -18.38 0.10
C ARG A 67 7.55 -17.31 -0.98
N PHE A 68 6.44 -16.60 -1.10
CA PHE A 68 6.30 -15.51 -2.06
C PHE A 68 7.26 -14.37 -1.75
N ASP A 69 7.38 -14.00 -0.50
CA ASP A 69 8.32 -12.96 -0.05
C ASP A 69 9.77 -13.36 -0.39
N ALA A 70 10.15 -14.61 -0.10
CA ALA A 70 11.49 -15.10 -0.42
C ALA A 70 11.76 -15.05 -1.92
N MET A 71 10.78 -15.41 -2.75
CA MET A 71 10.90 -15.34 -4.20
C MET A 71 11.10 -13.90 -4.69
N LEU A 72 10.33 -12.96 -4.15
CA LEU A 72 10.44 -11.54 -4.52
C LEU A 72 11.83 -11.00 -4.19
N ARG A 73 12.34 -11.29 -2.99
CA ARG A 73 13.66 -10.82 -2.56
C ARG A 73 14.80 -11.44 -3.36
N THR A 74 14.60 -12.65 -3.87
CA THR A 74 15.59 -13.30 -4.75
C THR A 74 15.65 -12.59 -6.10
N ARG A 75 14.52 -12.12 -6.62
CA ARG A 75 14.46 -11.41 -7.91
C ARG A 75 14.97 -9.97 -7.79
N ASP A 76 14.62 -9.29 -6.70
CA ASP A 76 15.00 -7.90 -6.45
C ASP A 76 15.06 -7.69 -4.94
N SER A 77 16.26 -7.43 -4.43
CA SER A 77 16.47 -7.26 -2.98
C SER A 77 15.74 -6.03 -2.41
N SER A 78 15.32 -5.08 -3.25
CA SER A 78 14.55 -3.91 -2.81
C SER A 78 13.05 -4.19 -2.72
N SER A 79 12.58 -5.31 -3.24
CA SER A 79 11.18 -5.71 -3.15
C SER A 79 10.97 -6.70 -2.00
N GLY A 80 9.73 -7.04 -1.75
CA GLY A 80 9.34 -7.98 -0.70
C GLY A 80 8.03 -7.56 -0.05
N ILE A 81 7.38 -8.50 0.64
CA ILE A 81 6.15 -8.19 1.36
C ILE A 81 6.49 -7.24 2.50
N ARG A 82 5.75 -6.14 2.60
CA ARG A 82 5.99 -5.10 3.59
C ARG A 82 5.27 -5.39 4.90
N ASP A 83 5.86 -4.94 6.01
CA ASP A 83 5.21 -4.99 7.31
C ASP A 83 4.08 -3.98 7.37
N PHE A 84 2.91 -4.42 7.82
CA PHE A 84 1.75 -3.57 8.00
C PHE A 84 2.07 -2.34 8.85
N GLU A 85 2.80 -2.55 9.96
CA GLU A 85 3.14 -1.46 10.89
C GLU A 85 3.99 -0.38 10.22
N HIS A 86 4.91 -0.78 9.34
CA HIS A 86 5.74 0.18 8.60
C HIS A 86 4.91 0.98 7.59
N ILE A 87 3.98 0.32 6.93
CA ILE A 87 3.07 0.98 5.97
C ILE A 87 2.17 1.97 6.71
N GLN A 88 1.64 1.57 7.86
CA GLN A 88 0.79 2.43 8.67
C GLN A 88 1.53 3.69 9.14
N THR A 89 2.78 3.53 9.57
CA THR A 89 3.63 4.66 9.97
C THR A 89 3.91 5.58 8.79
N LEU A 90 4.23 5.02 7.64
CA LEU A 90 4.48 5.79 6.42
C LEU A 90 3.24 6.60 6.01
N ALA A 91 2.09 5.96 5.98
CA ALA A 91 0.83 6.61 5.64
C ALA A 91 0.52 7.77 6.60
N GLY A 92 0.69 7.53 7.90
CA GLY A 92 0.48 8.57 8.92
C GLY A 92 1.38 9.78 8.74
N ARG A 93 2.62 9.57 8.28
CA ARG A 93 3.56 10.64 8.02
C ARG A 93 3.05 11.61 6.94
N TYR A 94 2.27 11.12 6.00
CA TYR A 94 1.70 11.92 4.92
C TYR A 94 0.24 12.31 5.15
N GLY A 95 -0.25 12.18 6.38
CA GLY A 95 -1.62 12.58 6.72
C GLY A 95 -2.69 11.61 6.23
N LEU A 96 -2.33 10.33 6.11
CA LEU A 96 -3.23 9.26 5.67
C LEU A 96 -3.36 8.18 6.77
N PRO A 97 -4.01 8.50 7.90
CA PRO A 97 -4.21 7.48 8.93
C PRO A 97 -5.04 6.32 8.41
N LEU A 98 -4.79 5.14 8.96
CA LEU A 98 -5.53 3.94 8.61
C LEU A 98 -6.97 4.05 9.11
N LEU A 99 -7.92 3.78 8.22
CA LEU A 99 -9.34 3.74 8.54
C LEU A 99 -9.82 2.31 8.74
N GLU A 100 -9.40 1.38 7.86
CA GLU A 100 -9.83 0.00 7.88
C GLU A 100 -8.70 -0.93 7.46
N ASP A 101 -8.69 -2.13 8.03
CA ASP A 101 -7.83 -3.23 7.62
C ASP A 101 -8.75 -4.45 7.43
N ASN A 102 -9.00 -4.82 6.18
CA ASN A 102 -9.96 -5.84 5.82
C ASN A 102 -9.27 -7.11 5.37
N ALA A 103 -9.67 -8.26 5.94
CA ALA A 103 -9.20 -9.55 5.47
C ALA A 103 -9.81 -9.86 4.10
N MET A 104 -8.98 -10.33 3.18
CA MET A 104 -9.37 -10.65 1.82
C MET A 104 -8.94 -12.08 1.48
N PRO A 105 -9.49 -12.69 0.41
CA PRO A 105 -9.09 -14.03 0.02
C PRO A 105 -7.58 -14.17 -0.25
N ALA A 106 -7.07 -15.39 -0.13
CA ALA A 106 -5.69 -15.78 -0.42
C ALA A 106 -4.67 -15.04 0.48
N ASN A 107 -5.04 -14.77 1.72
CA ASN A 107 -4.19 -14.09 2.72
C ASN A 107 -3.74 -12.70 2.29
N ASN A 108 -4.56 -12.02 1.51
CA ASN A 108 -4.39 -10.62 1.20
C ASN A 108 -5.17 -9.76 2.19
N ARG A 109 -4.83 -8.48 2.22
CA ARG A 109 -5.53 -7.48 3.02
C ARG A 109 -5.91 -6.31 2.14
N LEU A 110 -7.01 -5.65 2.47
CA LEU A 110 -7.37 -4.37 1.87
C LEU A 110 -7.24 -3.31 2.96
N LEU A 111 -6.20 -2.49 2.85
CA LEU A 111 -5.95 -1.40 3.79
C LEU A 111 -6.58 -0.14 3.23
N VAL A 112 -7.43 0.51 4.01
CA VAL A 112 -8.08 1.76 3.60
C VAL A 112 -7.57 2.87 4.51
N PHE A 113 -6.99 3.89 3.89
CA PHE A 113 -6.51 5.09 4.56
C PHE A 113 -7.44 6.25 4.20
N ARG A 114 -7.56 7.23 5.10
CA ARG A 114 -8.41 8.39 4.88
C ARG A 114 -7.59 9.65 5.09
N LYS A 115 -7.60 10.54 4.11
CA LYS A 115 -6.82 11.77 4.21
C LYS A 115 -7.40 12.70 5.26
N GLU A 116 -6.55 13.07 6.21
CA GLU A 116 -6.79 14.22 7.06
C GLU A 116 -6.54 15.50 6.27
N ASN A 117 -7.08 16.53 6.66
CA ASN A 117 -6.91 17.87 6.06
C ASN A 117 -5.84 18.00 4.98
#